data_c8198b794d29526afadcfbfbbe58fffe
#
_entry.id   c8198b794d29526afadcfbfbbe58fffe
#
_cell.length_a   1.000
_cell.length_b   1.000
_cell.length_c   1.000
_cell.angle_alpha   90.00
_cell.angle_beta   90.00
_cell.angle_gamma   90.00
#
_symmetry.space_group_name_H-M   'P 1'
#
loop_
_entity.id
_entity.type
_entity.pdbx_description
1 polymer ?
#
loop_
_entity_poly.entity_id
_entity_poly.type
_entity_poly.pdbx_seq_one_letter_code
_entity_poly.pdbx_strand_id
1 'polypeptide(L)' 'MKKRYEVRYYEYGLTNEKVKTFSTKIAAVMFAAYKEAYEYTNATIKDIEGED' A
#
# COMPACT_ATOMS: atom_id res chain seq x y z
N MET A 1 -10.45 -0.63 -18.35
CA MET A 1 -9.39 -0.37 -17.77
C MET A 1 -9.47 -0.32 -16.32
N LYS A 2 -8.58 -0.82 -15.57
CA LYS A 2 -8.63 -0.77 -14.21
C LYS A 2 -7.50 -0.10 -13.63
N LYS A 3 -7.68 0.69 -12.62
CA LYS A 3 -6.62 1.31 -11.94
C LYS A 3 -6.35 0.52 -10.72
N ARG A 4 -5.13 0.34 -10.41
CA ARG A 4 -4.74 -0.38 -9.23
C ARG A 4 -3.74 0.42 -8.46
N TYR A 5 -3.79 0.33 -7.16
CA TYR A 5 -2.86 1.02 -6.30
C TYR A 5 -2.20 -0.02 -5.43
N GLU A 6 -0.88 -0.03 -5.43
CA GLU A 6 -0.13 -1.01 -4.70
C GLU A 6 0.47 -0.35 -3.48
N VAL A 7 0.29 -0.93 -2.32
CA VAL A 7 0.86 -0.41 -1.11
C VAL A 7 1.92 -1.39 -0.66
N ARG A 8 3.16 -0.91 -0.55
CA ARG A 8 4.25 -1.73 -0.07
C ARG A 8 4.57 -1.29 1.32
N TYR A 9 4.64 -2.20 2.22
CA TYR A 9 4.91 -1.87 3.61
C TYR A 9 5.73 -2.98 4.23
N TYR A 10 6.35 -2.68 5.35
CA TYR A 10 7.17 -3.65 6.03
C TYR A 10 6.47 -4.05 7.32
N GLU A 11 6.50 -5.35 7.61
CA GLU A 11 5.85 -5.83 8.77
C GLU A 11 6.88 -6.25 9.77
N TYR A 12 6.74 -5.82 11.00
CA TYR A 12 7.61 -6.24 12.06
C TYR A 12 9.07 -6.23 11.73
N GLY A 13 9.72 -5.22 11.98
CA GLY A 13 11.16 -5.23 11.88
C GLY A 13 11.74 -4.85 10.56
N LEU A 14 10.94 -4.42 9.67
CA LEU A 14 11.45 -3.85 8.44
C LEU A 14 12.17 -4.86 7.56
N THR A 15 11.98 -6.12 7.78
CA THR A 15 12.66 -7.07 6.90
C THR A 15 11.67 -7.84 6.05
N ASN A 16 10.39 -7.82 6.40
CA ASN A 16 9.42 -8.53 5.60
C ASN A 16 8.59 -7.55 4.84
N GLU A 17 8.88 -7.38 3.57
CA GLU A 17 8.11 -6.47 2.77
C GLU A 17 6.86 -7.15 2.26
N LYS A 18 5.74 -6.51 2.42
CA LYS A 18 4.47 -7.04 1.96
C LYS A 18 3.87 -6.08 0.96
N VAL A 19 3.08 -6.61 0.06
CA VAL A 19 2.44 -5.78 -0.94
C VAL A 19 0.97 -6.10 -0.95
N LYS A 20 0.15 -5.07 -0.95
CA LYS A 20 -1.28 -5.25 -1.01
C LYS A 20 -1.82 -4.32 -2.09
N THR A 21 -2.73 -4.81 -2.90
CA THR A 21 -3.27 -3.99 -3.97
C THR A 21 -4.69 -3.60 -3.67
N PHE A 22 -5.05 -2.42 -4.15
CA PHE A 22 -6.40 -1.90 -3.94
C PHE A 22 -6.91 -1.36 -5.26
N SER A 23 -8.20 -1.35 -5.41
CA SER A 23 -8.77 -0.84 -6.64
C SER A 23 -9.07 0.65 -6.56
N THR A 24 -9.03 1.25 -5.39
CA THR A 24 -9.26 2.68 -5.28
C THR A 24 -8.13 3.31 -4.51
N LYS A 25 -7.88 4.57 -4.81
CA LYS A 25 -6.82 5.27 -4.14
C LYS A 25 -7.15 5.51 -2.67
N ILE A 26 -8.41 5.78 -2.38
CA ILE A 26 -8.81 6.03 -1.01
C ILE A 26 -8.51 4.83 -0.13
N ALA A 27 -8.81 3.63 -0.62
CA ALA A 27 -8.54 2.44 0.16
C ALA A 27 -7.04 2.28 0.39
N ALA A 28 -6.24 2.54 -0.63
CA ALA A 28 -4.80 2.41 -0.48
C ALA A 28 -4.26 3.42 0.50
N VAL A 29 -4.74 4.65 0.43
CA VAL A 29 -4.27 5.69 1.33
C VAL A 29 -4.65 5.36 2.76
N MET A 30 -5.86 4.89 2.97
CA MET A 30 -6.29 4.58 4.32
C MET A 30 -5.48 3.41 4.89
N PHE A 31 -5.20 2.44 4.07
CA PHE A 31 -4.42 1.30 4.54
C PHE A 31 -3.00 1.75 4.89
N ALA A 32 -2.40 2.57 4.04
CA ALA A 32 -1.05 3.04 4.31
C ALA A 32 -1.00 3.89 5.57
N ALA A 33 -2.00 4.75 5.75
CA ALA A 33 -2.02 5.58 6.93
C ALA A 33 -2.19 4.74 8.19
N TYR A 34 -3.00 3.70 8.10
CA TYR A 34 -3.21 2.83 9.23
C TYR A 34 -1.89 2.15 9.63
N LYS A 35 -1.16 1.66 8.64
CA LYS A 35 0.09 0.99 8.95
C LYS A 35 1.10 1.94 9.55
N GLU A 36 1.18 3.14 9.02
CA GLU A 36 2.14 4.09 9.55
C GLU A 36 1.77 4.55 10.95
N ALA A 37 0.48 4.70 11.21
CA ALA A 37 0.06 5.21 12.50
C ALA A 37 0.11 4.14 13.58
N TYR A 38 -0.27 2.92 13.24
CA TYR A 38 -0.39 1.91 14.28
C TYR A 38 0.73 0.89 14.31
N GLU A 39 1.43 0.72 13.24
CA GLU A 39 2.51 -0.24 13.25
C GLU A 39 3.86 0.40 13.02
N TYR A 40 3.90 1.71 12.94
CA TYR A 40 5.14 2.44 12.80
C TYR A 40 6.00 1.88 11.67
N THR A 41 5.37 1.53 10.59
CA THR A 41 6.12 1.02 9.47
C THR A 41 5.95 1.97 8.31
N ASN A 42 6.91 2.02 7.43
CA ASN A 42 6.83 2.87 6.28
C ASN A 42 6.00 2.20 5.22
N ALA A 43 5.09 2.93 4.64
CA ALA A 43 4.25 2.40 3.59
C ALA A 43 4.35 3.30 2.37
N THR A 44 4.50 2.70 1.22
CA THR A 44 4.63 3.45 -0.03
C THR A 44 3.49 3.06 -0.96
N ILE A 45 2.89 4.04 -1.58
CA ILE A 45 1.79 3.81 -2.49
C ILE A 45 2.28 3.98 -3.90
N LYS A 46 2.05 2.99 -4.74
CA LYS A 46 2.43 3.08 -6.12
C LYS A 46 1.17 3.03 -6.95
N ASP A 47 1.03 3.98 -7.86
CA ASP A 47 -0.12 4.05 -8.73
C ASP A 47 0.17 3.24 -9.98
N ILE A 48 -0.43 2.09 -10.12
CA ILE A 48 -0.20 1.25 -11.28
C ILE A 48 -1.37 1.43 -12.18
N GLU A 49 -1.21 2.17 -13.27
CA GLU A 49 -2.26 2.36 -14.20
C GLU A 49 -2.41 1.12 -14.90
N GLY A 50 -3.51 0.64 -14.98
CA GLY A 50 -3.74 -0.54 -15.62
C GLY A 50 -3.44 -0.46 -17.02
N GLU A 51 -2.80 -1.26 -17.51
CA GLU A 51 -2.61 -1.23 -18.73
C GLU A 51 -3.62 -1.85 -19.25
N ASP A 52 -4.35 -2.32 -19.01
CA ASP A 52 -5.43 -2.90 -19.52
C ASP A 52 -5.58 -3.11 -20.64
#